data_f3f514b33e9d647fc85bf437040e0a6a
#
_entry.id   f3f514b33e9d647fc85bf437040e0a6a
#
_cell.length_a   1.000
_cell.length_b   1.000
_cell.length_c   1.000
_cell.angle_alpha   90.00
_cell.angle_beta   90.00
_cell.angle_gamma   90.00
#
_symmetry.space_group_name_H-M   'P 1'
#
loop_
_entity.id
_entity.type
_entity.pdbx_description
1 polymer ?
#
loop_
_entity_poly.entity_id
_entity_poly.type
_entity_poly.pdbx_seq_one_letter_code
_entity_poly.pdbx_strand_id
1 'polypeptide(L)'
;MTEITLIRHAESQANLDGIWNGQVDGPLSDAGEASLDAIGKRLHEPGFDVVVSSPLERARRTAAAFTNDFEVWDNLVELDIGRWEGLSRDQILADHGEYLRSAILGRKLPMGETGESLSDLYRRATGAIDALAADLGEDGRAAVVTHGGFIQAVLWRHVAGRERRAHAFAGNTSLTRLIWSFDRPRLAGFNDLAHFGPRPTTVTEHLDKGEPVLTLIRHGQTRANTEGRWQGQGDWGLDETGHRQARALRDWYGTFPTVYASPLGRAYSTAEYVASDGVTAVDGLKEIDMGRWEGLTSDEIYETWPELMGTIYRDGVDLKRGETGESWGELTGRIRATVHSLATANGDPTLVVAHGGAIRAYVSSLTQTTNSHSESLYTPANTSVTHVALTESGPLLLDYAVSAHLEGLS
;
A
#
# COMPACT_ATOMS: atom_id res chain seq x y z
N MET A 1 3.05 -11.48 14.94
CA MET A 1 3.41 -11.37 13.50
C MET A 1 4.44 -10.26 13.34
N THR A 2 5.57 -10.56 12.73
CA THR A 2 6.67 -9.60 12.52
C THR A 2 6.25 -8.49 11.56
N GLU A 3 6.53 -7.23 11.93
CA GLU A 3 6.20 -6.06 11.13
C GLU A 3 7.46 -5.23 10.83
N ILE A 4 7.66 -4.85 9.56
CA ILE A 4 8.71 -3.92 9.15
C ILE A 4 8.07 -2.73 8.44
N THR A 5 8.35 -1.52 8.95
CA THR A 5 7.94 -0.26 8.33
C THR A 5 9.13 0.36 7.61
N LEU A 6 9.06 0.40 6.28
CA LEU A 6 10.01 1.11 5.45
C LEU A 6 9.62 2.59 5.40
N ILE A 7 10.57 3.48 5.64
CA ILE A 7 10.39 4.92 5.65
C ILE A 7 11.31 5.52 4.60
N ARG A 8 10.75 6.23 3.61
CA ARG A 8 11.59 6.99 2.71
C ARG A 8 12.13 8.23 3.42
N HIS A 9 13.41 8.54 3.23
CA HIS A 9 14.03 9.75 3.79
C HIS A 9 13.25 11.03 3.46
N ALA A 10 13.39 12.08 4.28
CA ALA A 10 12.86 13.41 4.04
C ALA A 10 13.40 14.01 2.73
N GLU A 11 12.66 14.94 2.12
CA GLU A 11 13.02 15.53 0.83
C GLU A 11 14.41 16.18 0.87
N SER A 12 15.28 15.82 -0.07
CA SER A 12 16.58 16.48 -0.28
C SER A 12 16.45 17.59 -1.31
N GLN A 13 17.39 18.54 -1.30
CA GLN A 13 17.46 19.59 -2.33
C GLN A 13 17.51 18.98 -3.74
N ALA A 14 18.24 17.89 -3.93
CA ALA A 14 18.27 17.19 -5.20
C ALA A 14 16.92 16.62 -5.62
N ASN A 15 16.09 16.13 -4.68
CA ASN A 15 14.73 15.71 -5.00
C ASN A 15 13.88 16.89 -5.51
N LEU A 16 13.97 18.04 -4.84
CA LEU A 16 13.27 19.26 -5.24
C LEU A 16 13.70 19.73 -6.63
N ASP A 17 15.00 19.69 -6.92
CA ASP A 17 15.58 20.11 -8.20
C ASP A 17 15.42 19.08 -9.33
N GLY A 18 14.81 17.92 -9.06
CA GLY A 18 14.65 16.83 -10.02
C GLY A 18 15.96 16.17 -10.45
N ILE A 19 16.99 16.30 -9.63
CA ILE A 19 18.32 15.71 -9.84
C ILE A 19 18.36 14.29 -9.26
N TRP A 20 18.92 13.35 -10.01
CA TRP A 20 19.16 12.01 -9.53
C TRP A 20 20.47 11.94 -8.75
N ASN A 21 20.34 11.73 -7.45
CA ASN A 21 21.46 11.61 -6.51
C ASN A 21 21.42 10.21 -5.87
N GLY A 22 21.79 9.17 -6.59
CA GLY A 22 21.77 7.80 -6.08
C GLY A 22 22.42 7.69 -4.69
N GLN A 23 23.72 7.56 -4.64
CA GLN A 23 24.47 7.44 -3.38
C GLN A 23 25.23 8.72 -2.98
N VAL A 24 25.13 9.78 -3.75
CA VAL A 24 25.70 11.09 -3.36
C VAL A 24 24.82 11.74 -2.30
N ASP A 25 25.46 12.24 -1.24
CA ASP A 25 24.80 12.99 -0.19
C ASP A 25 24.59 14.46 -0.56
N GLY A 26 23.55 15.05 0.01
CA GLY A 26 23.21 16.46 -0.14
C GLY A 26 22.26 16.89 0.98
N PRO A 27 22.07 18.19 1.18
CA PRO A 27 21.20 18.72 2.22
C PRO A 27 19.74 18.36 1.98
N LEU A 28 18.94 18.38 3.04
CA LEU A 28 17.49 18.40 2.93
C LEU A 28 17.04 19.73 2.33
N SER A 29 15.88 19.73 1.64
CA SER A 29 15.20 20.96 1.26
C SER A 29 14.50 21.59 2.49
N ASP A 30 14.05 22.83 2.38
CA ASP A 30 13.27 23.49 3.46
C ASP A 30 12.00 22.67 3.79
N ALA A 31 11.33 22.11 2.78
CA ALA A 31 10.18 21.21 2.96
C ALA A 31 10.58 19.89 3.63
N GLY A 32 11.74 19.34 3.27
CA GLY A 32 12.32 18.16 3.92
C GLY A 32 12.59 18.41 5.41
N GLU A 33 13.19 19.55 5.77
CA GLU A 33 13.41 19.95 7.17
C GLU A 33 12.09 20.06 7.93
N ALA A 34 11.10 20.73 7.37
CA ALA A 34 9.79 20.87 7.98
C ALA A 34 9.06 19.52 8.17
N SER A 35 9.30 18.57 7.27
CA SER A 35 8.69 17.23 7.34
C SER A 35 9.22 16.38 8.48
N LEU A 36 10.43 16.67 8.99
CA LEU A 36 11.02 15.94 10.12
C LEU A 36 10.17 16.05 11.39
N ASP A 37 9.60 17.23 11.66
CA ASP A 37 8.70 17.41 12.80
C ASP A 37 7.42 16.58 12.69
N ALA A 38 6.84 16.48 11.50
CA ALA A 38 5.62 15.74 11.26
C ALA A 38 5.84 14.23 11.42
N ILE A 39 6.88 13.68 10.79
CA ILE A 39 7.22 12.26 10.91
C ILE A 39 7.69 11.91 12.32
N GLY A 40 8.45 12.81 12.97
CA GLY A 40 8.90 12.67 14.34
C GLY A 40 7.73 12.50 15.31
N LYS A 41 6.73 13.39 15.25
CA LYS A 41 5.51 13.30 16.06
C LYS A 41 4.73 12.01 15.83
N ARG A 42 4.62 11.58 14.56
CA ARG A 42 3.87 10.39 14.20
C ARG A 42 4.54 9.10 14.69
N LEU A 43 5.89 9.06 14.69
CA LEU A 43 6.65 7.84 15.01
C LEU A 43 7.25 7.85 16.42
N HIS A 44 6.93 8.85 17.25
CA HIS A 44 7.45 8.92 18.61
C HIS A 44 6.97 7.78 19.53
N GLU A 45 5.75 7.26 19.32
CA GLU A 45 5.14 6.24 20.19
C GLU A 45 4.93 4.84 19.57
N PRO A 46 5.22 4.53 18.30
CA PRO A 46 4.86 3.23 17.74
C PRO A 46 5.61 2.03 18.32
N GLY A 47 6.63 2.26 19.17
CA GLY A 47 7.32 1.18 19.86
C GLY A 47 7.99 0.19 18.89
N PHE A 48 8.97 0.66 18.11
CA PHE A 48 9.84 -0.23 17.35
C PHE A 48 10.86 -0.89 18.27
N ASP A 49 11.06 -2.20 18.12
CA ASP A 49 12.11 -2.93 18.84
C ASP A 49 13.49 -2.63 18.25
N VAL A 50 13.54 -2.37 16.92
CA VAL A 50 14.76 -2.04 16.18
C VAL A 50 14.49 -0.92 15.20
N VAL A 51 15.40 0.04 15.13
CA VAL A 51 15.44 1.06 14.08
C VAL A 51 16.76 0.98 13.33
N VAL A 52 16.70 0.85 12.01
CA VAL A 52 17.88 0.83 11.16
C VAL A 52 17.80 1.92 10.09
N SER A 53 18.92 2.51 9.73
CA SER A 53 18.99 3.58 8.73
C SER A 53 20.07 3.32 7.69
N SER A 54 19.82 3.76 6.45
CA SER A 54 20.86 3.95 5.45
C SER A 54 21.96 4.89 5.99
N PRO A 55 23.24 4.71 5.61
CA PRO A 55 24.33 5.59 6.01
C PRO A 55 24.23 7.01 5.43
N LEU A 56 23.39 7.24 4.40
CA LEU A 56 23.29 8.55 3.77
C LEU A 56 22.62 9.56 4.71
N GLU A 57 23.17 10.79 4.74
CA GLU A 57 22.81 11.82 5.72
C GLU A 57 21.31 12.12 5.77
N ARG A 58 20.66 12.21 4.60
CA ARG A 58 19.20 12.41 4.50
C ARG A 58 18.37 11.33 5.20
N ALA A 59 18.83 10.07 5.18
CA ALA A 59 18.16 8.98 5.88
C ALA A 59 18.44 9.00 7.39
N ARG A 60 19.69 9.21 7.79
CA ARG A 60 20.07 9.33 9.20
C ARG A 60 19.35 10.48 9.89
N ARG A 61 19.23 11.65 9.23
CA ARG A 61 18.48 12.78 9.75
C ARG A 61 16.99 12.48 9.91
N THR A 62 16.43 11.71 8.99
CA THR A 62 15.04 11.27 9.08
C THR A 62 14.85 10.30 10.26
N ALA A 63 15.76 9.35 10.49
CA ALA A 63 15.73 8.47 11.65
C ALA A 63 15.85 9.25 12.96
N ALA A 64 16.79 10.19 13.02
CA ALA A 64 17.03 11.03 14.20
C ALA A 64 15.83 11.93 14.56
N ALA A 65 14.87 12.13 13.67
CA ALA A 65 13.66 12.89 13.95
C ALA A 65 12.71 12.20 14.94
N PHE A 66 12.76 10.87 15.05
CA PHE A 66 11.86 10.12 15.95
C PHE A 66 12.59 9.23 16.97
N THR A 67 13.90 8.98 16.81
CA THR A 67 14.71 8.27 17.80
C THR A 67 16.18 8.61 17.66
N ASN A 68 16.91 8.57 18.80
CA ASN A 68 18.37 8.65 18.81
C ASN A 68 19.04 7.27 18.85
N ASP A 69 18.26 6.20 19.03
CA ASP A 69 18.72 4.82 19.09
C ASP A 69 18.40 4.11 17.78
N PHE A 70 19.36 4.12 16.85
CA PHE A 70 19.28 3.42 15.58
C PHE A 70 20.64 2.94 15.08
N GLU A 71 20.63 1.82 14.40
CA GLU A 71 21.81 1.28 13.73
C GLU A 71 21.94 1.81 12.29
N VAL A 72 23.16 1.86 11.78
CA VAL A 72 23.45 2.24 10.39
C VAL A 72 23.86 1.00 9.61
N TRP A 73 23.12 0.70 8.54
CA TRP A 73 23.37 -0.46 7.69
C TRP A 73 23.72 -0.04 6.26
N ASP A 74 24.92 -0.39 5.78
CA ASP A 74 25.43 -0.01 4.46
C ASP A 74 24.60 -0.58 3.31
N ASN A 75 23.95 -1.71 3.50
CA ASN A 75 23.11 -2.35 2.49
C ASN A 75 21.73 -1.70 2.30
N LEU A 76 21.39 -0.63 3.06
CA LEU A 76 20.15 0.15 2.94
C LEU A 76 20.30 1.39 2.03
N VAL A 77 21.45 1.60 1.39
CA VAL A 77 21.69 2.72 0.47
C VAL A 77 20.77 2.70 -0.75
N GLU A 78 20.63 3.85 -1.40
CA GLU A 78 19.89 4.01 -2.65
C GLU A 78 20.58 3.24 -3.80
N LEU A 79 19.89 3.10 -4.92
CA LEU A 79 20.44 2.58 -6.17
C LEU A 79 21.69 3.39 -6.55
N ASP A 80 22.81 2.71 -6.78
CA ASP A 80 23.98 3.30 -7.43
C ASP A 80 23.65 3.54 -8.91
N ILE A 81 23.62 4.80 -9.32
CA ILE A 81 23.29 5.20 -10.69
C ILE A 81 24.51 5.57 -11.52
N GLY A 82 25.70 5.30 -11.00
CA GLY A 82 26.97 5.44 -11.70
C GLY A 82 27.18 6.82 -12.30
N ARG A 83 27.44 6.91 -13.61
CA ARG A 83 27.72 8.19 -14.29
C ARG A 83 26.53 9.15 -14.39
N TRP A 84 25.35 8.74 -13.95
CA TRP A 84 24.15 9.61 -13.95
C TRP A 84 23.99 10.40 -12.65
N GLU A 85 24.90 10.22 -11.68
CA GLU A 85 24.92 11.03 -10.47
C GLU A 85 24.96 12.54 -10.81
N GLY A 86 24.06 13.29 -10.23
CA GLY A 86 23.97 14.74 -10.43
C GLY A 86 23.29 15.19 -11.73
N LEU A 87 22.80 14.28 -12.57
CA LEU A 87 22.03 14.63 -13.76
C LEU A 87 20.53 14.71 -13.47
N SER A 88 19.84 15.59 -14.16
CA SER A 88 18.37 15.61 -14.13
C SER A 88 17.80 14.44 -14.95
N ARG A 89 16.54 14.07 -14.64
CA ARG A 89 15.83 13.07 -15.42
C ARG A 89 15.78 13.42 -16.93
N ASP A 90 15.57 14.70 -17.24
CA ASP A 90 15.45 15.15 -18.62
C ASP A 90 16.79 15.06 -19.38
N GLN A 91 17.91 15.36 -18.71
CA GLN A 91 19.24 15.14 -19.27
C GLN A 91 19.50 13.66 -19.55
N ILE A 92 19.20 12.77 -18.57
CA ILE A 92 19.35 11.32 -18.75
C ILE A 92 18.48 10.81 -19.91
N LEU A 93 17.24 11.29 -20.02
CA LEU A 93 16.36 10.89 -21.13
C LEU A 93 16.84 11.41 -22.49
N ALA A 94 17.38 12.63 -22.55
CA ALA A 94 17.90 13.22 -23.77
C ALA A 94 19.16 12.50 -24.27
N ASP A 95 20.10 12.24 -23.36
CA ASP A 95 21.44 11.74 -23.71
C ASP A 95 21.54 10.21 -23.67
N HIS A 96 20.74 9.55 -22.81
CA HIS A 96 20.83 8.12 -22.50
C HIS A 96 19.47 7.38 -22.52
N GLY A 97 18.44 7.97 -23.11
CA GLY A 97 17.06 7.45 -23.02
C GLY A 97 16.88 6.01 -23.50
N GLU A 98 17.58 5.58 -24.54
CA GLU A 98 17.54 4.21 -25.04
C GLU A 98 18.22 3.23 -24.08
N TYR A 99 19.38 3.61 -23.54
CA TYR A 99 20.06 2.81 -22.54
C TYR A 99 19.24 2.69 -21.26
N LEU A 100 18.69 3.80 -20.75
CA LEU A 100 17.81 3.82 -19.58
C LEU A 100 16.61 2.87 -19.76
N ARG A 101 15.96 2.94 -20.92
CA ARG A 101 14.83 2.04 -21.24
C ARG A 101 15.27 0.57 -21.19
N SER A 102 16.41 0.26 -21.78
CA SER A 102 16.97 -1.10 -21.81
C SER A 102 17.35 -1.59 -20.42
N ALA A 103 17.94 -0.71 -19.60
CA ALA A 103 18.28 -1.03 -18.20
C ALA A 103 17.04 -1.29 -17.33
N ILE A 104 15.98 -0.49 -17.52
CA ILE A 104 14.71 -0.67 -16.80
C ILE A 104 14.01 -1.97 -17.22
N LEU A 105 13.87 -2.23 -18.52
CA LEU A 105 13.15 -3.41 -19.02
C LEU A 105 13.92 -4.70 -18.79
N GLY A 106 15.23 -4.69 -19.06
CA GLY A 106 16.10 -5.86 -18.89
C GLY A 106 16.53 -6.12 -17.46
N ARG A 107 16.53 -5.08 -16.59
CA ARG A 107 16.93 -5.11 -15.17
C ARG A 107 18.35 -5.64 -14.87
N LYS A 108 19.13 -5.96 -15.88
CA LYS A 108 20.47 -6.56 -15.75
C LYS A 108 21.60 -5.61 -16.14
N LEU A 109 21.29 -4.54 -16.85
CA LEU A 109 22.29 -3.53 -17.21
C LEU A 109 22.54 -2.61 -16.02
N PRO A 110 23.80 -2.22 -15.77
CA PRO A 110 24.14 -1.27 -14.71
C PRO A 110 23.54 0.11 -15.01
N MET A 111 22.96 0.76 -14.04
CA MET A 111 22.49 2.14 -14.18
C MET A 111 23.67 3.07 -14.43
N GLY A 112 23.50 4.05 -15.32
CA GLY A 112 24.61 4.96 -15.65
C GLY A 112 25.87 4.26 -16.14
N GLU A 113 25.77 3.09 -16.76
CA GLU A 113 26.83 2.24 -17.33
C GLU A 113 27.81 1.65 -16.29
N THR A 114 27.94 2.23 -15.10
CA THR A 114 28.93 1.83 -14.08
C THR A 114 28.33 1.55 -12.71
N GLY A 115 27.06 1.87 -12.49
CA GLY A 115 26.37 1.69 -11.23
C GLY A 115 25.82 0.28 -11.01
N GLU A 116 24.86 0.17 -10.12
CA GLU A 116 24.17 -1.09 -9.78
C GLU A 116 23.09 -1.42 -10.81
N SER A 117 22.88 -2.69 -11.14
CA SER A 117 21.70 -3.07 -11.92
C SER A 117 20.45 -3.14 -11.04
N LEU A 118 19.26 -2.97 -11.65
CA LEU A 118 18.01 -3.13 -10.91
C LEU A 118 17.82 -4.54 -10.31
N SER A 119 18.44 -5.56 -10.92
CA SER A 119 18.44 -6.93 -10.38
C SER A 119 19.34 -7.07 -9.15
N ASP A 120 20.44 -6.34 -9.10
CA ASP A 120 21.33 -6.33 -7.94
C ASP A 120 20.70 -5.56 -6.78
N LEU A 121 20.12 -4.37 -7.05
CA LEU A 121 19.33 -3.64 -6.07
C LEU A 121 18.21 -4.50 -5.47
N TYR A 122 17.43 -5.19 -6.33
CA TYR A 122 16.36 -6.08 -5.86
C TYR A 122 16.89 -7.15 -4.90
N ARG A 123 18.00 -7.79 -5.25
CA ARG A 123 18.59 -8.86 -4.42
C ARG A 123 19.10 -8.30 -3.08
N ARG A 124 19.77 -7.14 -3.11
CA ARG A 124 20.27 -6.46 -1.92
C ARG A 124 19.13 -6.01 -1.02
N ALA A 125 18.14 -5.32 -1.57
CA ALA A 125 17.02 -4.78 -0.81
C ALA A 125 16.18 -5.89 -0.17
N THR A 126 15.78 -6.92 -0.94
CA THR A 126 14.98 -8.01 -0.39
C THR A 126 15.77 -8.84 0.61
N GLY A 127 17.05 -9.09 0.36
CA GLY A 127 17.92 -9.82 1.29
C GLY A 127 18.12 -9.10 2.63
N ALA A 128 18.27 -7.77 2.61
CA ALA A 128 18.37 -6.97 3.84
C ALA A 128 17.11 -7.04 4.68
N ILE A 129 15.93 -6.93 4.04
CA ILE A 129 14.64 -6.96 4.73
C ILE A 129 14.31 -8.36 5.25
N ASP A 130 14.62 -9.42 4.49
CA ASP A 130 14.41 -10.80 4.96
C ASP A 130 15.33 -11.15 6.14
N ALA A 131 16.58 -10.69 6.12
CA ALA A 131 17.50 -10.88 7.24
C ALA A 131 17.01 -10.17 8.51
N LEU A 132 16.57 -8.92 8.40
CA LEU A 132 16.00 -8.17 9.51
C LEU A 132 14.76 -8.86 10.09
N ALA A 133 13.87 -9.37 9.23
CA ALA A 133 12.68 -10.09 9.68
C ALA A 133 13.02 -11.39 10.44
N ALA A 134 14.07 -12.11 9.99
CA ALA A 134 14.54 -13.30 10.67
C ALA A 134 15.15 -13.00 12.06
N ASP A 135 15.89 -11.90 12.19
CA ASP A 135 16.51 -11.47 13.44
C ASP A 135 15.47 -10.95 14.47
N LEU A 136 14.40 -10.32 14.00
CA LEU A 136 13.33 -9.82 14.87
C LEU A 136 12.51 -10.94 15.53
N GLY A 137 12.43 -12.10 14.90
CA GLY A 137 11.59 -13.21 15.39
C GLY A 137 10.08 -12.94 15.34
N GLU A 138 9.32 -13.69 16.11
CA GLU A 138 7.86 -13.52 16.20
C GLU A 138 7.46 -12.25 16.93
N ASP A 139 6.47 -11.54 16.39
CA ASP A 139 5.89 -10.31 16.93
C ASP A 139 6.85 -9.10 17.02
N GLY A 140 8.05 -9.20 16.46
CA GLY A 140 9.00 -8.08 16.43
C GLY A 140 8.60 -6.99 15.44
N ARG A 141 8.96 -5.73 15.77
CA ARG A 141 8.63 -4.54 15.00
C ARG A 141 9.88 -3.72 14.69
N ALA A 142 10.12 -3.43 13.41
CA ALA A 142 11.25 -2.59 13.02
C ALA A 142 10.84 -1.41 12.12
N ALA A 143 11.61 -0.32 12.24
CA ALA A 143 11.61 0.76 11.27
C ALA A 143 12.90 0.74 10.45
N VAL A 144 12.79 0.92 9.13
CA VAL A 144 13.90 0.97 8.19
C VAL A 144 13.86 2.27 7.43
N VAL A 145 14.77 3.20 7.73
CA VAL A 145 14.86 4.47 7.02
C VAL A 145 15.78 4.33 5.83
N THR A 146 15.22 4.47 4.62
CA THR A 146 15.89 4.18 3.36
C THR A 146 15.41 5.10 2.22
N HIS A 147 15.44 4.67 0.98
CA HIS A 147 15.31 5.47 -0.23
C HIS A 147 14.21 4.97 -1.15
N GLY A 148 13.83 5.82 -2.12
CA GLY A 148 12.75 5.53 -3.05
C GLY A 148 13.02 4.31 -3.94
N GLY A 149 14.21 4.19 -4.52
CA GLY A 149 14.58 3.04 -5.34
C GLY A 149 14.68 1.73 -4.54
N PHE A 150 15.19 1.80 -3.30
CA PHE A 150 15.22 0.64 -2.41
C PHE A 150 13.80 0.14 -2.09
N ILE A 151 12.89 1.03 -1.67
CA ILE A 151 11.48 0.68 -1.40
C ILE A 151 10.82 0.11 -2.67
N GLN A 152 11.06 0.74 -3.82
CA GLN A 152 10.59 0.24 -5.11
C GLN A 152 11.04 -1.19 -5.38
N ALA A 153 12.29 -1.51 -5.10
CA ALA A 153 12.84 -2.85 -5.29
C ALA A 153 12.17 -3.88 -4.36
N VAL A 154 11.91 -3.53 -3.11
CA VAL A 154 11.15 -4.38 -2.17
C VAL A 154 9.72 -4.58 -2.67
N LEU A 155 9.07 -3.52 -3.16
CA LEU A 155 7.70 -3.59 -3.69
C LEU A 155 7.57 -4.49 -4.92
N TRP A 156 8.61 -4.69 -5.71
CA TRP A 156 8.57 -5.63 -6.86
C TRP A 156 8.24 -7.07 -6.46
N ARG A 157 8.41 -7.43 -5.20
CA ARG A 157 7.98 -8.72 -4.66
C ARG A 157 6.45 -8.81 -4.50
N HIS A 158 5.79 -7.66 -4.25
CA HIS A 158 4.39 -7.57 -3.83
C HIS A 158 3.46 -6.96 -4.88
N VAL A 159 3.96 -5.98 -5.64
CA VAL A 159 3.17 -5.12 -6.52
C VAL A 159 3.89 -4.97 -7.86
N ALA A 160 4.34 -6.08 -8.45
CA ALA A 160 5.17 -6.05 -9.66
C ALA A 160 4.36 -6.17 -10.96
N GLY A 161 4.17 -5.08 -11.65
CA GLY A 161 3.94 -5.10 -13.10
C GLY A 161 5.28 -5.17 -13.87
N ARG A 162 5.48 -6.18 -14.72
CA ARG A 162 6.75 -6.33 -15.47
C ARG A 162 6.92 -5.29 -16.58
N GLU A 163 5.82 -4.84 -17.19
CA GLU A 163 5.84 -3.97 -18.36
C GLU A 163 5.39 -2.53 -18.06
N ARG A 164 4.72 -2.30 -16.93
CA ARG A 164 4.18 -1.02 -16.54
C ARG A 164 4.25 -0.86 -15.02
N ARG A 165 4.61 0.34 -14.57
CA ARG A 165 4.54 0.67 -13.16
C ARG A 165 3.07 0.80 -12.74
N ALA A 166 2.62 -0.08 -11.85
CA ALA A 166 1.24 -0.13 -11.37
C ALA A 166 1.02 0.69 -10.08
N HIS A 167 2.07 1.30 -9.53
CA HIS A 167 2.00 2.12 -8.32
C HIS A 167 2.88 3.38 -8.42
N ALA A 168 2.54 4.40 -7.67
CA ALA A 168 3.34 5.61 -7.51
C ALA A 168 4.72 5.30 -6.91
N PHE A 169 5.65 6.25 -6.95
CA PHE A 169 6.83 6.19 -6.10
C PHE A 169 6.42 6.50 -4.66
N ALA A 170 7.07 5.84 -3.71
CA ALA A 170 6.96 6.21 -2.31
C ALA A 170 7.34 7.68 -2.13
N GLY A 171 6.47 8.51 -1.56
CA GLY A 171 6.73 9.92 -1.26
C GLY A 171 7.79 10.07 -0.17
N ASN A 172 8.45 11.22 -0.08
CA ASN A 172 9.38 11.51 1.00
C ASN A 172 8.65 11.43 2.35
N THR A 173 9.27 10.83 3.36
CA THR A 173 8.72 10.48 4.68
C THR A 173 7.54 9.51 4.67
N SER A 174 7.13 8.96 3.52
CA SER A 174 6.05 7.96 3.48
C SER A 174 6.41 6.67 4.19
N LEU A 175 5.37 6.04 4.76
CA LEU A 175 5.47 4.74 5.42
C LEU A 175 4.98 3.64 4.50
N THR A 176 5.76 2.56 4.38
CA THR A 176 5.38 1.33 3.67
C THR A 176 5.53 0.16 4.62
N ARG A 177 4.43 -0.53 4.96
CA ARG A 177 4.40 -1.58 5.98
C ARG A 177 4.33 -2.96 5.35
N LEU A 178 5.22 -3.83 5.83
CA LEU A 178 5.27 -5.24 5.51
C LEU A 178 4.96 -6.06 6.77
N ILE A 179 4.12 -7.08 6.64
CA ILE A 179 3.80 -8.02 7.71
C ILE A 179 4.17 -9.43 7.26
N TRP A 180 4.94 -10.15 8.06
CA TRP A 180 5.23 -11.56 7.84
C TRP A 180 4.10 -12.43 8.36
N SER A 181 3.48 -13.18 7.48
CA SER A 181 2.50 -14.21 7.82
C SER A 181 2.78 -15.46 7.00
N PHE A 182 2.82 -16.63 7.65
CA PHE A 182 3.17 -17.91 7.00
C PHE A 182 4.50 -17.85 6.23
N ASP A 183 5.56 -17.34 6.87
CA ASP A 183 6.92 -17.20 6.35
C ASP A 183 7.06 -16.33 5.07
N ARG A 184 6.06 -15.52 4.77
CA ARG A 184 6.05 -14.62 3.61
C ARG A 184 5.70 -13.20 4.00
N PRO A 185 6.47 -12.21 3.51
CA PRO A 185 6.08 -10.82 3.66
C PRO A 185 4.85 -10.49 2.80
N ARG A 186 3.92 -9.73 3.37
CA ARG A 186 2.74 -9.17 2.69
C ARG A 186 2.72 -7.66 2.85
N LEU A 187 2.35 -6.95 1.80
CA LEU A 187 2.19 -5.50 1.85
C LEU A 187 0.93 -5.15 2.65
N ALA A 188 1.12 -4.55 3.82
CA ALA A 188 0.05 -4.15 4.74
C ALA A 188 -0.30 -2.67 4.64
N GLY A 189 0.59 -1.85 4.10
CA GLY A 189 0.37 -0.45 3.80
C GLY A 189 1.42 0.05 2.82
N PHE A 190 1.06 0.99 1.97
CA PHE A 190 1.96 1.59 1.01
C PHE A 190 1.77 3.10 0.92
N ASN A 191 2.89 3.82 0.87
CA ASN A 191 2.94 5.27 0.62
C ASN A 191 2.04 6.09 1.56
N ASP A 192 1.98 5.69 2.83
CA ASP A 192 1.19 6.38 3.84
C ASP A 192 1.86 7.70 4.22
N LEU A 193 1.26 8.81 3.79
CA LEU A 193 1.67 10.21 4.02
C LEU A 193 0.67 10.95 4.92
N ALA A 194 -0.11 10.24 5.72
CA ALA A 194 -1.20 10.83 6.50
C ALA A 194 -0.77 11.83 7.57
N HIS A 195 0.53 11.91 7.90
CA HIS A 195 1.07 12.98 8.74
C HIS A 195 1.03 14.38 8.06
N PHE A 196 0.77 14.43 6.74
CA PHE A 196 0.47 15.66 6.01
C PHE A 196 -1.03 15.90 5.79
N GLY A 197 -1.87 15.04 6.34
CA GLY A 197 -3.32 15.11 6.23
C GLY A 197 -3.95 14.01 5.40
N PRO A 198 -5.27 14.04 5.25
CA PRO A 198 -6.03 12.94 4.65
C PRO A 198 -5.90 12.82 3.12
N ARG A 199 -5.51 13.88 2.44
CA ARG A 199 -5.31 13.91 0.99
C ARG A 199 -3.86 14.26 0.69
N PRO A 200 -2.98 13.26 0.49
CA PRO A 200 -1.59 13.53 0.16
C PRO A 200 -1.48 14.22 -1.21
N THR A 201 -0.37 14.94 -1.41
CA THR A 201 -0.10 15.69 -2.66
C THR A 201 -0.19 14.81 -3.90
N THR A 202 0.16 13.53 -3.82
CA THR A 202 0.01 12.56 -4.92
C THR A 202 -1.45 12.43 -5.40
N VAL A 203 -2.42 12.52 -4.49
CA VAL A 203 -3.85 12.50 -4.84
C VAL A 203 -4.27 13.81 -5.50
N THR A 204 -3.90 14.96 -4.90
CA THR A 204 -4.27 16.28 -5.43
C THR A 204 -3.65 16.54 -6.81
N GLU A 205 -2.40 16.13 -7.03
CA GLU A 205 -1.73 16.26 -8.33
C GLU A 205 -2.47 15.54 -9.48
N HIS A 206 -3.07 14.38 -9.22
CA HIS A 206 -3.87 13.66 -10.23
C HIS A 206 -5.22 14.33 -10.45
N LEU A 207 -5.89 14.79 -9.40
CA LEU A 207 -7.14 15.55 -9.51
C LEU A 207 -6.95 16.86 -10.28
N ASP A 208 -5.86 17.59 -10.03
CA ASP A 208 -5.52 18.84 -10.72
C ASP A 208 -5.25 18.64 -12.23
N LYS A 209 -4.78 17.44 -12.60
CA LYS A 209 -4.64 17.03 -14.02
C LYS A 209 -5.97 16.60 -14.66
N GLY A 210 -7.07 16.57 -13.90
CA GLY A 210 -8.37 16.08 -14.35
C GLY A 210 -8.45 14.55 -14.47
N GLU A 211 -7.52 13.83 -13.87
CA GLU A 211 -7.55 12.36 -13.84
C GLU A 211 -8.49 11.89 -12.72
N PRO A 212 -9.42 10.96 -12.98
CA PRO A 212 -10.27 10.40 -11.94
C PRO A 212 -9.45 9.72 -10.85
N VAL A 213 -9.76 9.98 -9.59
CA VAL A 213 -9.18 9.28 -8.43
C VAL A 213 -10.27 8.50 -7.70
N LEU A 214 -10.06 7.21 -7.53
CA LEU A 214 -10.88 6.34 -6.71
C LEU A 214 -10.35 6.35 -5.27
N THR A 215 -11.21 6.59 -4.30
CA THR A 215 -10.95 6.42 -2.87
C THR A 215 -11.72 5.22 -2.37
N LEU A 216 -11.01 4.12 -2.17
CA LEU A 216 -11.59 2.85 -1.71
C LEU A 216 -11.45 2.75 -0.20
N ILE A 217 -12.55 2.57 0.50
CA ILE A 217 -12.63 2.52 1.96
C ILE A 217 -13.18 1.15 2.38
N ARG A 218 -12.47 0.44 3.26
CA ARG A 218 -13.02 -0.77 3.87
C ARG A 218 -14.03 -0.41 4.94
N HIS A 219 -15.11 -1.16 5.05
CA HIS A 219 -16.12 -1.00 6.13
C HIS A 219 -15.51 -1.05 7.53
N GLY A 220 -16.17 -0.45 8.53
CA GLY A 220 -15.81 -0.50 9.94
C GLY A 220 -15.91 -1.92 10.52
N GLN A 221 -15.37 -2.11 11.73
CA GLN A 221 -15.34 -3.42 12.40
C GLN A 221 -16.75 -3.97 12.62
N THR A 222 -16.86 -5.29 12.54
CA THR A 222 -18.05 -6.07 12.84
C THR A 222 -17.71 -7.14 13.88
N ARG A 223 -18.72 -7.70 14.57
CA ARG A 223 -18.50 -8.84 15.46
C ARG A 223 -17.85 -10.03 14.75
N ALA A 224 -18.21 -10.28 13.50
CA ALA A 224 -17.57 -11.36 12.72
C ALA A 224 -16.07 -11.11 12.47
N ASN A 225 -15.61 -9.84 12.37
CA ASN A 225 -14.17 -9.53 12.31
C ASN A 225 -13.46 -9.93 13.61
N THR A 226 -14.05 -9.62 14.77
CA THR A 226 -13.45 -9.97 16.08
C THR A 226 -13.46 -11.47 16.36
N GLU A 227 -14.45 -12.21 15.83
CA GLU A 227 -14.55 -13.66 15.94
C GLU A 227 -13.75 -14.41 14.85
N GLY A 228 -13.07 -13.72 13.93
CA GLY A 228 -12.32 -14.36 12.84
C GLY A 228 -13.19 -15.09 11.83
N ARG A 229 -14.47 -14.73 11.70
CA ARG A 229 -15.43 -15.36 10.79
C ARG A 229 -15.37 -14.76 9.39
N TRP A 230 -15.46 -15.61 8.39
CA TRP A 230 -15.53 -15.21 6.98
C TRP A 230 -16.95 -14.76 6.65
N GLN A 231 -17.11 -13.45 6.44
CA GLN A 231 -18.44 -12.84 6.36
C GLN A 231 -19.11 -13.02 5.00
N GLY A 232 -18.31 -13.04 3.91
CA GLY A 232 -18.84 -13.10 2.56
C GLY A 232 -19.92 -12.04 2.29
N GLN A 233 -21.06 -12.45 1.75
CA GLN A 233 -22.22 -11.60 1.51
C GLN A 233 -23.27 -11.67 2.64
N GLY A 234 -23.00 -12.41 3.72
CA GLY A 234 -23.85 -12.42 4.92
C GLY A 234 -24.01 -11.02 5.51
N ASP A 235 -25.15 -10.77 6.12
CA ASP A 235 -25.50 -9.46 6.69
C ASP A 235 -25.00 -9.34 8.13
N TRP A 236 -23.90 -8.60 8.28
CA TRP A 236 -23.28 -8.28 9.56
C TRP A 236 -23.24 -6.75 9.72
N GLY A 237 -23.85 -6.24 10.78
CA GLY A 237 -23.77 -4.80 11.12
C GLY A 237 -22.42 -4.43 11.73
N LEU A 238 -22.15 -3.12 11.81
CA LEU A 238 -21.02 -2.59 12.57
C LEU A 238 -21.20 -2.91 14.05
N ASP A 239 -20.10 -3.23 14.72
CA ASP A 239 -20.03 -3.24 16.18
C ASP A 239 -19.72 -1.82 16.73
N GLU A 240 -19.63 -1.68 18.05
CA GLU A 240 -19.36 -0.38 18.68
C GLU A 240 -18.02 0.22 18.24
N THR A 241 -17.00 -0.63 18.08
CA THR A 241 -15.69 -0.21 17.55
C THR A 241 -15.79 0.22 16.10
N GLY A 242 -16.55 -0.50 15.26
CA GLY A 242 -16.79 -0.11 13.87
C GLY A 242 -17.46 1.26 13.75
N HIS A 243 -18.42 1.55 14.62
CA HIS A 243 -19.03 2.89 14.68
C HIS A 243 -18.05 3.97 15.13
N ARG A 244 -17.14 3.68 16.08
CA ARG A 244 -16.06 4.61 16.47
C ARG A 244 -15.08 4.85 15.32
N GLN A 245 -14.66 3.80 14.63
CA GLN A 245 -13.78 3.87 13.47
C GLN A 245 -14.40 4.71 12.33
N ALA A 246 -15.68 4.51 12.04
CA ALA A 246 -16.38 5.29 11.01
C ALA A 246 -16.52 6.77 11.38
N ARG A 247 -16.71 7.10 12.67
CA ARG A 247 -16.66 8.50 13.15
C ARG A 247 -15.26 9.10 12.99
N ALA A 248 -14.22 8.38 13.41
CA ALA A 248 -12.84 8.84 13.26
C ALA A 248 -12.46 9.06 11.78
N LEU A 249 -12.90 8.18 10.88
CA LEU A 249 -12.74 8.37 9.45
C LEU A 249 -13.40 9.67 8.98
N ARG A 250 -14.64 9.94 9.37
CA ARG A 250 -15.34 11.19 9.03
C ARG A 250 -14.58 12.41 9.57
N ASP A 251 -14.16 12.37 10.82
CA ASP A 251 -13.50 13.50 11.48
C ASP A 251 -12.14 13.80 10.84
N TRP A 252 -11.46 12.78 10.32
CA TRP A 252 -10.18 12.90 9.62
C TRP A 252 -10.33 13.25 8.14
N TYR A 253 -11.24 12.56 7.41
CA TYR A 253 -11.32 12.66 5.94
C TYR A 253 -12.39 13.66 5.47
N GLY A 254 -13.37 13.97 6.33
CA GLY A 254 -14.51 14.84 6.01
C GLY A 254 -15.72 14.10 5.45
N THR A 255 -16.67 14.87 4.90
CA THR A 255 -17.88 14.36 4.24
C THR A 255 -17.92 14.74 2.76
N PHE A 256 -18.63 13.93 1.97
CA PHE A 256 -18.67 14.03 0.52
C PHE A 256 -20.12 13.96 0.00
N PRO A 257 -20.45 14.74 -1.05
CA PRO A 257 -21.81 14.76 -1.59
C PRO A 257 -22.17 13.45 -2.31
N THR A 258 -21.19 12.77 -2.90
CA THR A 258 -21.40 11.50 -3.62
C THR A 258 -20.58 10.40 -3.00
N VAL A 259 -21.25 9.41 -2.41
CA VAL A 259 -20.63 8.21 -1.83
C VAL A 259 -21.31 6.96 -2.38
N TYR A 260 -20.55 6.08 -2.97
CA TYR A 260 -21.00 4.77 -3.41
C TYR A 260 -20.64 3.73 -2.35
N ALA A 261 -21.55 2.78 -2.10
CA ALA A 261 -21.28 1.72 -1.13
C ALA A 261 -21.83 0.36 -1.58
N SER A 262 -21.20 -0.70 -1.11
CA SER A 262 -21.83 -2.02 -1.10
C SER A 262 -23.15 -1.95 -0.32
N PRO A 263 -24.21 -2.63 -0.78
CA PRO A 263 -25.50 -2.68 -0.06
C PRO A 263 -25.45 -3.47 1.25
N LEU A 264 -24.34 -4.20 1.52
CA LEU A 264 -24.19 -4.94 2.78
C LEU A 264 -24.09 -3.99 3.97
N GLY A 265 -24.89 -4.24 5.02
CA GLY A 265 -25.13 -3.32 6.13
C GLY A 265 -23.88 -2.68 6.72
N ARG A 266 -22.80 -3.45 6.93
CA ARG A 266 -21.53 -2.93 7.46
C ARG A 266 -20.86 -1.86 6.56
N ALA A 267 -20.93 -2.02 5.23
CA ALA A 267 -20.35 -1.06 4.30
C ALA A 267 -21.26 0.15 4.13
N TYR A 268 -22.57 -0.09 3.99
CA TYR A 268 -23.56 0.98 3.86
C TYR A 268 -23.55 1.90 5.09
N SER A 269 -23.59 1.34 6.31
CA SER A 269 -23.53 2.11 7.54
C SER A 269 -22.20 2.86 7.72
N THR A 270 -21.07 2.31 7.24
CA THR A 270 -19.80 3.07 7.25
C THR A 270 -19.89 4.27 6.31
N ALA A 271 -20.48 4.09 5.12
CA ALA A 271 -20.63 5.15 4.12
C ALA A 271 -21.51 6.31 4.62
N GLU A 272 -22.55 6.03 5.41
CA GLU A 272 -23.45 7.05 5.98
C GLU A 272 -22.67 8.08 6.85
N TYR A 273 -21.56 7.70 7.47
CA TYR A 273 -20.74 8.63 8.26
C TYR A 273 -20.01 9.67 7.40
N VAL A 274 -19.61 9.32 6.19
CA VAL A 274 -18.83 10.18 5.28
C VAL A 274 -19.69 10.78 4.14
N ALA A 275 -20.97 10.46 4.06
CA ALA A 275 -21.89 11.03 3.07
C ALA A 275 -22.56 12.30 3.61
N SER A 276 -22.60 13.39 2.83
CA SER A 276 -23.40 14.60 3.13
C SER A 276 -24.80 14.57 2.50
N ASP A 277 -24.94 13.99 1.31
CA ASP A 277 -26.18 14.03 0.52
C ASP A 277 -26.81 12.64 0.31
N GLY A 278 -26.29 11.64 1.03
CA GLY A 278 -26.75 10.26 0.99
C GLY A 278 -25.79 9.29 0.31
N VAL A 279 -26.14 8.01 0.36
CA VAL A 279 -25.33 6.90 -0.11
C VAL A 279 -26.02 6.20 -1.28
N THR A 280 -25.28 5.97 -2.36
CA THR A 280 -25.76 5.16 -3.48
C THR A 280 -25.28 3.72 -3.33
N ALA A 281 -26.22 2.80 -3.11
CA ALA A 281 -25.92 1.37 -3.03
C ALA A 281 -25.62 0.78 -4.41
N VAL A 282 -24.53 0.00 -4.51
CA VAL A 282 -24.08 -0.61 -5.76
C VAL A 282 -23.75 -2.10 -5.54
N ASP A 283 -24.54 -2.99 -6.13
CA ASP A 283 -24.41 -4.44 -5.95
C ASP A 283 -23.03 -4.98 -6.35
N GLY A 284 -22.41 -4.40 -7.38
CA GLY A 284 -21.08 -4.78 -7.83
C GLY A 284 -19.97 -4.55 -6.80
N LEU A 285 -20.24 -3.82 -5.71
CA LEU A 285 -19.27 -3.56 -4.62
C LEU A 285 -19.35 -4.57 -3.47
N LYS A 286 -20.24 -5.57 -3.52
CA LYS A 286 -20.34 -6.62 -2.50
C LYS A 286 -19.00 -7.36 -2.31
N GLU A 287 -18.81 -7.92 -1.12
CA GLU A 287 -17.70 -8.80 -0.82
C GLU A 287 -17.76 -10.07 -1.69
N ILE A 288 -16.68 -10.84 -1.72
CA ILE A 288 -16.68 -12.16 -2.33
C ILE A 288 -17.78 -13.03 -1.72
N ASP A 289 -18.53 -13.72 -2.57
CA ASP A 289 -19.47 -14.74 -2.11
C ASP A 289 -18.66 -15.95 -1.61
N MET A 290 -18.79 -16.24 -0.32
CA MET A 290 -18.09 -17.35 0.33
C MET A 290 -18.84 -18.68 0.24
N GLY A 291 -20.05 -18.68 -0.34
CA GLY A 291 -20.85 -19.89 -0.44
C GLY A 291 -21.08 -20.56 0.92
N ARG A 292 -20.77 -21.85 1.02
CA ARG A 292 -20.93 -22.62 2.27
C ARG A 292 -19.94 -22.22 3.39
N TRP A 293 -18.97 -21.38 3.10
CA TRP A 293 -17.98 -20.90 4.11
C TRP A 293 -18.46 -19.65 4.86
N GLU A 294 -19.60 -19.08 4.47
CA GLU A 294 -20.10 -17.88 5.15
C GLU A 294 -20.36 -18.13 6.64
N GLY A 295 -19.86 -17.23 7.47
CA GLY A 295 -20.00 -17.28 8.92
C GLY A 295 -19.09 -18.24 9.65
N LEU A 296 -18.28 -19.04 8.93
CA LEU A 296 -17.33 -19.99 9.53
C LEU A 296 -15.98 -19.32 9.79
N THR A 297 -15.25 -19.83 10.78
CA THR A 297 -13.84 -19.50 10.99
C THR A 297 -12.93 -20.27 10.03
N SER A 298 -11.66 -19.85 9.91
CA SER A 298 -10.68 -20.59 9.09
C SER A 298 -10.51 -22.04 9.56
N ASP A 299 -10.52 -22.28 10.87
CA ASP A 299 -10.37 -23.63 11.44
C ASP A 299 -11.57 -24.52 11.11
N GLU A 300 -12.81 -24.00 11.29
CA GLU A 300 -14.04 -24.70 10.94
C GLU A 300 -14.09 -25.07 9.44
N ILE A 301 -13.62 -24.14 8.57
CA ILE A 301 -13.53 -24.38 7.12
C ILE A 301 -12.49 -25.46 6.83
N TYR A 302 -11.30 -25.35 7.43
CA TYR A 302 -10.21 -26.30 7.20
C TYR A 302 -10.57 -27.71 7.68
N GLU A 303 -11.25 -27.84 8.81
CA GLU A 303 -11.73 -29.14 9.31
C GLU A 303 -12.73 -29.80 8.36
N THR A 304 -13.62 -29.00 7.74
CA THR A 304 -14.70 -29.52 6.89
C THR A 304 -14.27 -29.71 5.44
N TRP A 305 -13.45 -28.81 4.88
CA TRP A 305 -13.01 -28.81 3.47
C TRP A 305 -11.46 -28.70 3.33
N PRO A 306 -10.67 -29.59 3.97
CA PRO A 306 -9.20 -29.47 3.96
C PRO A 306 -8.61 -29.54 2.55
N GLU A 307 -9.16 -30.35 1.67
CA GLU A 307 -8.68 -30.49 0.28
C GLU A 307 -8.97 -29.23 -0.54
N LEU A 308 -10.17 -28.66 -0.45
CA LEU A 308 -10.54 -27.45 -1.17
C LEU A 308 -9.71 -26.26 -0.67
N MET A 309 -9.53 -26.12 0.65
CA MET A 309 -8.65 -25.11 1.24
C MET A 309 -7.20 -25.27 0.75
N GLY A 310 -6.68 -26.50 0.77
CA GLY A 310 -5.33 -26.77 0.27
C GLY A 310 -5.18 -26.42 -1.22
N THR A 311 -6.13 -26.82 -2.05
CA THR A 311 -6.11 -26.53 -3.49
C THR A 311 -6.16 -25.03 -3.76
N ILE A 312 -6.99 -24.28 -3.04
CA ILE A 312 -7.11 -22.83 -3.21
C ILE A 312 -5.88 -22.11 -2.66
N TYR A 313 -5.47 -22.36 -1.42
CA TYR A 313 -4.49 -21.50 -0.71
C TYR A 313 -3.05 -22.04 -0.74
N ARG A 314 -2.84 -23.33 -0.85
CA ARG A 314 -1.51 -23.93 -0.98
C ARG A 314 -1.10 -24.05 -2.45
N ASP A 315 -2.01 -24.58 -3.29
CA ASP A 315 -1.70 -24.92 -4.68
C ASP A 315 -2.00 -23.76 -5.66
N GLY A 316 -2.69 -22.71 -5.17
CA GLY A 316 -2.96 -21.48 -5.94
C GLY A 316 -4.01 -21.63 -7.03
N VAL A 317 -4.87 -22.64 -6.97
CA VAL A 317 -5.92 -22.86 -7.98
C VAL A 317 -7.12 -21.98 -7.68
N ASP A 318 -7.58 -21.22 -8.69
CA ASP A 318 -8.75 -20.33 -8.53
C ASP A 318 -10.07 -21.10 -8.64
N LEU A 319 -10.57 -21.55 -7.50
CA LEU A 319 -11.85 -22.25 -7.38
C LEU A 319 -12.87 -21.39 -6.62
N LYS A 320 -14.14 -21.75 -6.77
CA LYS A 320 -15.25 -21.12 -6.03
C LYS A 320 -15.11 -21.37 -4.53
N ARG A 321 -15.31 -20.32 -3.72
CA ARG A 321 -15.27 -20.40 -2.26
C ARG A 321 -16.49 -21.17 -1.77
N GLY A 322 -16.29 -22.07 -0.80
CA GLY A 322 -17.38 -22.88 -0.26
C GLY A 322 -18.18 -23.64 -1.33
N GLU A 323 -17.52 -24.07 -2.40
CA GLU A 323 -18.09 -24.82 -3.55
C GLU A 323 -19.11 -24.07 -4.39
N THR A 324 -19.88 -23.16 -3.81
CA THR A 324 -21.03 -22.49 -4.45
C THR A 324 -20.86 -20.98 -4.63
N GLY A 325 -19.86 -20.38 -3.94
CA GLY A 325 -19.62 -18.93 -3.97
C GLY A 325 -18.86 -18.45 -5.21
N GLU A 326 -18.17 -17.32 -5.11
CA GLU A 326 -17.34 -16.76 -6.18
C GLU A 326 -15.90 -17.33 -6.15
N SER A 327 -15.27 -17.41 -7.32
CA SER A 327 -13.82 -17.49 -7.44
C SER A 327 -13.18 -16.11 -7.28
N TRP A 328 -11.85 -16.07 -7.08
CA TRP A 328 -11.13 -14.79 -6.99
C TRP A 328 -11.16 -14.03 -8.32
N GLY A 329 -11.12 -14.75 -9.44
CA GLY A 329 -11.21 -14.15 -10.78
C GLY A 329 -12.58 -13.53 -11.06
N GLU A 330 -13.68 -14.20 -10.62
CA GLU A 330 -15.03 -13.65 -10.74
C GLU A 330 -15.18 -12.36 -9.92
N LEU A 331 -14.74 -12.37 -8.64
CA LEU A 331 -14.71 -11.17 -7.80
C LEU A 331 -13.90 -10.04 -8.45
N THR A 332 -12.69 -10.36 -8.92
CA THR A 332 -11.77 -9.37 -9.53
C THR A 332 -12.39 -8.72 -10.76
N GLY A 333 -13.00 -9.51 -11.64
CA GLY A 333 -13.71 -9.00 -12.82
C GLY A 333 -14.85 -8.07 -12.44
N ARG A 334 -15.70 -8.48 -11.50
CA ARG A 334 -16.86 -7.73 -11.02
C ARG A 334 -16.45 -6.39 -10.38
N ILE A 335 -15.54 -6.42 -9.42
CA ILE A 335 -15.14 -5.20 -8.69
C ILE A 335 -14.45 -4.20 -9.61
N ARG A 336 -13.55 -4.67 -10.50
CA ARG A 336 -12.85 -3.82 -11.44
C ARG A 336 -13.82 -3.10 -12.39
N ALA A 337 -14.74 -3.83 -13.01
CA ALA A 337 -15.74 -3.24 -13.90
C ALA A 337 -16.60 -2.21 -13.16
N THR A 338 -17.01 -2.53 -11.93
CA THR A 338 -17.84 -1.66 -11.10
C THR A 338 -17.14 -0.36 -10.75
N VAL A 339 -15.94 -0.40 -10.12
CA VAL A 339 -15.27 0.83 -9.67
C VAL A 339 -14.85 1.73 -10.83
N HIS A 340 -14.46 1.16 -11.99
CA HIS A 340 -14.15 1.94 -13.17
C HIS A 340 -15.40 2.63 -13.75
N SER A 341 -16.58 2.02 -13.66
CA SER A 341 -17.83 2.64 -14.13
C SER A 341 -18.32 3.79 -13.24
N LEU A 342 -17.89 3.81 -11.98
CA LEU A 342 -18.24 4.86 -11.01
C LEU A 342 -17.28 6.05 -11.05
N ALA A 343 -16.07 5.87 -11.59
CA ALA A 343 -15.04 6.88 -11.59
C ALA A 343 -15.45 8.13 -12.40
N THR A 344 -15.28 9.29 -11.81
CA THR A 344 -15.58 10.59 -12.42
C THR A 344 -14.39 11.53 -12.38
N ALA A 345 -14.28 12.39 -13.39
CA ALA A 345 -13.24 13.42 -13.52
C ALA A 345 -13.81 14.80 -13.21
N ASN A 346 -14.33 14.98 -12.00
CA ASN A 346 -15.01 16.22 -11.58
C ASN A 346 -14.20 17.07 -10.56
N GLY A 347 -12.92 16.77 -10.39
CA GLY A 347 -12.03 17.47 -9.45
C GLY A 347 -12.09 16.96 -8.01
N ASP A 348 -13.04 16.07 -7.68
CA ASP A 348 -13.13 15.39 -6.40
C ASP A 348 -12.91 13.88 -6.56
N PRO A 349 -12.37 13.20 -5.53
CA PRO A 349 -12.21 11.74 -5.58
C PRO A 349 -13.57 11.05 -5.53
N THR A 350 -13.71 9.95 -6.28
CA THR A 350 -14.88 9.08 -6.22
C THR A 350 -14.78 8.18 -4.99
N LEU A 351 -15.63 8.40 -3.97
CA LEU A 351 -15.64 7.59 -2.75
C LEU A 351 -16.44 6.30 -2.92
N VAL A 352 -15.81 5.20 -2.55
CA VAL A 352 -16.37 3.86 -2.63
C VAL A 352 -16.13 3.11 -1.32
N VAL A 353 -17.20 2.80 -0.58
CA VAL A 353 -17.11 1.99 0.64
C VAL A 353 -17.42 0.53 0.31
N ALA A 354 -16.44 -0.34 0.54
CA ALA A 354 -16.51 -1.75 0.17
C ALA A 354 -15.89 -2.66 1.25
N HIS A 355 -15.26 -3.76 0.85
CA HIS A 355 -14.82 -4.84 1.73
C HIS A 355 -13.35 -5.19 1.51
N GLY A 356 -12.77 -5.89 2.49
CA GLY A 356 -11.36 -6.25 2.46
C GLY A 356 -10.96 -7.11 1.27
N GLY A 357 -11.75 -8.14 0.94
CA GLY A 357 -11.51 -9.02 -0.21
C GLY A 357 -11.70 -8.28 -1.53
N ALA A 358 -12.76 -7.48 -1.67
CA ALA A 358 -13.05 -6.68 -2.86
C ALA A 358 -11.92 -5.67 -3.17
N ILE A 359 -11.45 -4.90 -2.16
CA ILE A 359 -10.36 -3.94 -2.33
C ILE A 359 -9.05 -4.66 -2.71
N ARG A 360 -8.72 -5.77 -2.03
CA ARG A 360 -7.54 -6.58 -2.36
C ARG A 360 -7.60 -7.13 -3.77
N ALA A 361 -8.74 -7.65 -4.21
CA ALA A 361 -8.93 -8.16 -5.56
C ALA A 361 -8.71 -7.06 -6.60
N TYR A 362 -9.27 -5.89 -6.37
CA TYR A 362 -9.06 -4.74 -7.25
C TYR A 362 -7.58 -4.33 -7.32
N VAL A 363 -6.94 -4.07 -6.18
CA VAL A 363 -5.52 -3.67 -6.14
C VAL A 363 -4.61 -4.72 -6.75
N SER A 364 -4.84 -6.02 -6.47
CA SER A 364 -4.09 -7.12 -7.09
C SER A 364 -4.23 -7.13 -8.61
N SER A 365 -5.39 -6.76 -9.15
CA SER A 365 -5.63 -6.69 -10.60
C SER A 365 -4.79 -5.61 -11.30
N LEU A 366 -4.35 -4.59 -10.57
CA LEU A 366 -3.50 -3.53 -11.13
C LEU A 366 -2.09 -4.03 -11.42
N THR A 367 -1.65 -5.03 -10.69
CA THR A 367 -0.26 -5.51 -10.65
C THR A 367 0.00 -6.67 -11.59
N GLN A 368 -1.05 -7.18 -12.27
CA GLN A 368 -0.98 -8.36 -13.17
C GLN A 368 -0.30 -9.60 -12.52
N THR A 369 -0.36 -9.71 -11.20
CA THR A 369 0.04 -10.95 -10.56
C THR A 369 -0.98 -12.02 -10.93
N THR A 370 -0.55 -13.00 -11.70
CA THR A 370 -1.39 -14.05 -12.31
C THR A 370 -1.94 -15.06 -11.30
N ASN A 371 -1.68 -14.88 -10.01
CA ASN A 371 -2.07 -15.84 -9.01
C ASN A 371 -3.44 -15.50 -8.42
N SER A 372 -4.27 -16.50 -8.37
CA SER A 372 -5.65 -16.58 -7.87
C SER A 372 -5.84 -16.10 -6.41
N HIS A 373 -4.78 -15.62 -5.78
CA HIS A 373 -4.76 -15.17 -4.39
C HIS A 373 -3.95 -13.90 -4.31
N SER A 374 -4.48 -12.88 -3.67
CA SER A 374 -3.70 -11.71 -3.26
C SER A 374 -2.74 -12.04 -2.11
N GLU A 375 -1.92 -13.09 -2.27
CA GLU A 375 -0.94 -13.50 -1.26
C GLU A 375 0.07 -12.39 -0.96
N SER A 376 0.28 -11.48 -1.90
CA SER A 376 1.18 -10.34 -1.75
C SER A 376 0.63 -9.19 -0.93
N LEU A 377 -0.71 -9.11 -0.76
CA LEU A 377 -1.35 -8.04 -0.02
C LEU A 377 -1.96 -8.56 1.28
N TYR A 378 -1.70 -7.87 2.38
CA TYR A 378 -2.42 -8.08 3.64
C TYR A 378 -3.81 -7.46 3.55
N THR A 379 -4.77 -7.99 4.31
CA THR A 379 -6.13 -7.42 4.32
C THR A 379 -6.10 -6.02 4.90
N PRO A 380 -6.59 -4.99 4.18
CA PRO A 380 -6.59 -3.62 4.68
C PRO A 380 -7.36 -3.52 6.01
N ALA A 381 -6.92 -2.66 6.92
CA ALA A 381 -7.60 -2.45 8.21
C ALA A 381 -9.02 -1.93 8.01
N ASN A 382 -9.91 -2.16 8.98
CA ASN A 382 -11.26 -1.58 8.94
C ASN A 382 -11.17 -0.05 8.85
N THR A 383 -12.00 0.57 8.03
CA THR A 383 -12.04 1.99 7.65
C THR A 383 -10.75 2.54 6.99
N SER A 384 -9.74 1.71 6.71
CA SER A 384 -8.57 2.18 5.97
C SER A 384 -8.92 2.68 4.56
N VAL A 385 -8.12 3.61 4.07
CA VAL A 385 -8.30 4.31 2.81
C VAL A 385 -7.22 3.87 1.81
N THR A 386 -7.60 3.68 0.55
CA THR A 386 -6.71 3.33 -0.56
C THR A 386 -7.04 4.21 -1.76
N HIS A 387 -6.04 4.88 -2.33
CA HIS A 387 -6.25 5.73 -3.50
C HIS A 387 -5.67 5.12 -4.77
N VAL A 388 -6.45 5.22 -5.86
CA VAL A 388 -6.04 4.77 -7.20
C VAL A 388 -6.41 5.84 -8.22
N ALA A 389 -5.42 6.38 -8.95
CA ALA A 389 -5.66 7.27 -10.08
C ALA A 389 -5.93 6.46 -11.36
N LEU A 390 -6.87 6.90 -12.17
CA LEU A 390 -7.11 6.36 -13.50
C LEU A 390 -6.44 7.28 -14.53
N THR A 391 -5.20 6.97 -14.89
CA THR A 391 -4.39 7.76 -15.82
C THR A 391 -4.55 7.26 -17.27
N GLU A 392 -4.10 8.03 -18.25
CA GLU A 392 -4.08 7.60 -19.66
C GLU A 392 -3.28 6.31 -19.86
N SER A 393 -2.21 6.11 -19.09
CA SER A 393 -1.42 4.87 -19.13
C SER A 393 -2.06 3.72 -18.35
N GLY A 394 -3.22 3.95 -17.70
CA GLY A 394 -4.05 3.02 -16.94
C GLY A 394 -4.01 3.25 -15.43
N PRO A 395 -4.65 2.39 -14.63
CA PRO A 395 -4.76 2.59 -13.19
C PRO A 395 -3.38 2.61 -12.51
N LEU A 396 -3.22 3.51 -11.54
CA LEU A 396 -2.01 3.71 -10.76
C LEU A 396 -2.36 3.74 -9.26
N LEU A 397 -1.85 2.78 -8.48
CA LEU A 397 -1.99 2.76 -7.03
C LEU A 397 -1.18 3.93 -6.44
N LEU A 398 -1.84 4.87 -5.76
CA LEU A 398 -1.18 6.01 -5.14
C LEU A 398 -0.75 5.69 -3.70
N ASP A 399 -1.62 5.05 -2.95
CA ASP A 399 -1.38 4.51 -1.62
C ASP A 399 -2.24 3.26 -1.36
N TYR A 400 -1.95 2.54 -0.27
CA TYR A 400 -2.70 1.35 0.13
C TYR A 400 -2.89 1.27 1.63
N ALA A 401 -4.13 1.04 2.05
CA ALA A 401 -4.53 0.72 3.42
C ALA A 401 -4.05 1.75 4.47
N VAL A 402 -4.12 3.05 4.14
CA VAL A 402 -3.83 4.15 5.07
C VAL A 402 -4.88 4.17 6.19
N SER A 403 -4.42 4.14 7.44
CA SER A 403 -5.29 4.02 8.62
C SER A 403 -4.90 4.94 9.78
N ALA A 404 -4.25 6.07 9.50
CA ALA A 404 -3.74 6.99 10.52
C ALA A 404 -4.83 7.55 11.46
N HIS A 405 -6.08 7.68 10.98
CA HIS A 405 -7.22 8.10 11.80
C HIS A 405 -7.58 7.10 12.91
N LEU A 406 -6.99 5.90 12.89
CA LEU A 406 -7.17 4.89 13.93
C LEU A 406 -6.06 4.93 14.98
N GLU A 407 -4.98 5.69 14.76
CA GLU A 407 -3.89 5.85 15.71
C GLU A 407 -4.42 6.50 16.99
N GLY A 408 -4.23 5.84 18.15
CA GLY A 408 -4.78 6.29 19.44
C GLY A 408 -6.26 6.00 19.66
N LEU A 409 -6.95 5.33 18.74
CA LEU A 409 -8.33 4.88 18.92
C LEU A 409 -8.34 3.54 19.68
N SER A 410 -8.35 3.59 21.00
CA SER A 410 -8.46 2.43 21.89
C SER A 410 -9.91 2.05 22.19
#